data_83c0de66b5268cd61a10460dc0b4e7f9
#
_entry.id   83c0de66b5268cd61a10460dc0b4e7f9
#
_cell.length_a   1.000
_cell.length_b   1.000
_cell.length_c   1.000
_cell.angle_alpha   90.00
_cell.angle_beta   90.00
_cell.angle_gamma   90.00
#
_symmetry.space_group_name_H-M   'P 1'
#
loop_
_entity.id
_entity.type
_entity.pdbx_description
1 polymer ?
#
loop_
_entity_poly.entity_id
_entity_poly.type
_entity_poly.pdbx_seq_one_letter_code
_entity_poly.pdbx_strand_id
1 'polypeptide(L)'
;MTPQLKEKESLIAQIEQKDVLLSYPFENIKSFTNLLYEAARDDSVVSIKMTLYRLAVRSQIVDALVEAAENGKEVVVLVELRARFDEESNIEYSRKLEEAGCRVIYGLSGLKVHSKLCLITRKTEKGLEYITQIGTGNYNEKTSTLYTDLSLITAKQEIGKEAAEVFACLLRGETIEETHVLLVAPKCLQNKVLDMIDDEICHAKNREEAYIGIKINSLTDKVIIEKLVEASQAGVKIEM
;
A
#
# COMPACT_ATOMS: atom_id res chain seq x y z
N MET A 1 -13.38 -9.54 12.78
CA MET A 1 -13.45 -9.05 11.38
C MET A 1 -14.16 -7.71 11.33
N THR A 2 -14.00 -7.00 10.24
CA THR A 2 -14.71 -5.75 10.00
C THR A 2 -16.19 -6.04 9.65
N PRO A 3 -17.14 -5.16 10.00
CA PRO A 3 -18.54 -5.30 9.58
C PRO A 3 -18.75 -5.33 8.06
N GLN A 4 -17.76 -4.90 7.29
CA GLN A 4 -17.81 -4.84 5.83
C GLN A 4 -17.60 -6.21 5.16
N LEU A 5 -17.02 -7.19 5.86
CA LEU A 5 -16.66 -8.51 5.34
C LEU A 5 -17.32 -9.62 6.15
N LYS A 6 -17.83 -10.62 5.45
CA LYS A 6 -18.45 -11.81 6.05
C LYS A 6 -17.41 -12.93 6.17
N GLU A 7 -17.22 -13.45 7.36
CA GLU A 7 -16.17 -14.44 7.68
C GLU A 7 -16.29 -15.79 6.96
N LYS A 8 -17.50 -16.18 6.56
CA LYS A 8 -17.77 -17.50 5.97
C LYS A 8 -17.81 -17.48 4.45
N GLU A 9 -17.64 -16.31 3.85
CA GLU A 9 -17.65 -16.12 2.40
C GLU A 9 -16.25 -15.79 1.92
N SER A 10 -15.91 -16.12 0.66
CA SER A 10 -14.63 -15.75 0.06
C SER A 10 -14.39 -14.24 0.14
N LEU A 11 -13.26 -13.84 0.71
CA LEU A 11 -12.86 -12.44 0.81
C LEU A 11 -12.54 -11.87 -0.57
N ILE A 12 -11.90 -12.67 -1.42
CA ILE A 12 -11.63 -12.32 -2.81
C ILE A 12 -12.94 -11.99 -3.53
N ALA A 13 -13.94 -12.85 -3.47
CA ALA A 13 -15.23 -12.62 -4.11
C ALA A 13 -15.97 -11.39 -3.57
N GLN A 14 -15.84 -11.09 -2.28
CA GLN A 14 -16.43 -9.89 -1.68
C GLN A 14 -15.73 -8.61 -2.15
N ILE A 15 -14.40 -8.62 -2.28
CA ILE A 15 -13.59 -7.49 -2.76
C ILE A 15 -13.83 -7.22 -4.25
N GLU A 16 -14.09 -8.24 -5.04
CA GLU A 16 -14.50 -8.09 -6.45
C GLU A 16 -15.83 -7.34 -6.61
N GLN A 17 -16.71 -7.40 -5.61
CA GLN A 17 -18.01 -6.73 -5.64
C GLN A 17 -17.93 -5.28 -5.14
N LYS A 18 -17.03 -4.98 -4.20
CA LYS A 18 -16.90 -3.64 -3.60
C LYS A 18 -15.54 -3.42 -2.96
N ASP A 19 -15.08 -2.18 -3.02
CA ASP A 19 -13.91 -1.75 -2.28
C ASP A 19 -14.12 -1.92 -0.77
N VAL A 20 -13.05 -2.26 -0.05
CA VAL A 20 -13.05 -2.40 1.41
C VAL A 20 -12.04 -1.43 1.99
N LEU A 21 -12.51 -0.47 2.78
CA LEU A 21 -11.66 0.46 3.52
C LEU A 21 -11.65 0.08 5.00
N LEU A 22 -10.50 -0.34 5.50
CA LEU A 22 -10.27 -0.65 6.91
C LEU A 22 -9.66 0.56 7.62
N SER A 23 -10.15 0.84 8.82
CA SER A 23 -9.63 1.90 9.69
C SER A 23 -9.04 1.29 10.96
N TYR A 24 -7.72 1.30 11.09
CA TYR A 24 -7.03 0.85 12.28
C TYR A 24 -6.98 1.99 13.33
N PRO A 25 -6.97 1.68 14.63
CA PRO A 25 -7.05 0.35 15.29
C PRO A 25 -8.48 -0.16 15.49
N PHE A 26 -9.50 0.52 14.96
CA PHE A 26 -10.91 0.21 15.19
C PHE A 26 -11.34 -1.09 14.50
N GLU A 27 -10.70 -1.42 13.39
CA GLU A 27 -10.85 -2.68 12.68
C GLU A 27 -9.56 -3.49 12.77
N ASN A 28 -9.68 -4.81 12.57
CA ASN A 28 -8.56 -5.71 12.79
C ASN A 28 -7.82 -6.00 11.48
N ILE A 29 -6.49 -5.92 11.49
CA ILE A 29 -5.62 -6.28 10.37
C ILE A 29 -5.81 -7.76 9.93
N LYS A 30 -6.41 -8.60 10.78
CA LYS A 30 -6.73 -10.00 10.45
C LYS A 30 -7.57 -10.15 9.18
N SER A 31 -8.39 -9.16 8.83
CA SER A 31 -9.14 -9.17 7.58
C SER A 31 -8.19 -9.21 6.37
N PHE A 32 -7.13 -8.43 6.40
CA PHE A 32 -6.10 -8.43 5.35
C PHE A 32 -5.22 -9.70 5.43
N THR A 33 -4.83 -10.13 6.62
CA THR A 33 -4.05 -11.37 6.79
C THR A 33 -4.82 -12.60 6.28
N ASN A 34 -6.12 -12.68 6.57
CA ASN A 34 -6.98 -13.75 6.06
C ASN A 34 -7.11 -13.72 4.54
N LEU A 35 -7.17 -12.52 3.93
CA LEU A 35 -7.12 -12.38 2.47
C LEU A 35 -5.82 -12.96 1.89
N LEU A 36 -4.68 -12.73 2.53
CA LEU A 36 -3.40 -13.32 2.10
C LEU A 36 -3.40 -14.85 2.19
N TYR A 37 -3.96 -15.41 3.28
CA TYR A 37 -4.09 -16.86 3.41
C TYR A 37 -5.08 -17.45 2.38
N GLU A 38 -6.18 -16.77 2.08
CA GLU A 38 -7.07 -17.17 1.03
C GLU A 38 -6.36 -17.13 -0.33
N ALA A 39 -5.65 -16.04 -0.62
CA ALA A 39 -4.88 -15.91 -1.86
C ALA A 39 -3.77 -16.98 -1.99
N ALA A 40 -3.13 -17.36 -0.88
CA ALA A 40 -2.13 -18.43 -0.86
C ALA A 40 -2.69 -19.80 -1.31
N ARG A 41 -3.99 -20.04 -1.07
CA ARG A 41 -4.68 -21.32 -1.34
C ARG A 41 -5.53 -21.31 -2.60
N ASP A 42 -5.87 -20.15 -3.13
CA ASP A 42 -6.71 -20.00 -4.32
C ASP A 42 -5.92 -20.36 -5.59
N ASP A 43 -6.38 -21.37 -6.34
CA ASP A 43 -5.72 -21.85 -7.55
C ASP A 43 -5.67 -20.80 -8.68
N SER A 44 -6.59 -19.83 -8.67
CA SER A 44 -6.57 -18.72 -9.62
C SER A 44 -5.45 -17.71 -9.36
N VAL A 45 -4.95 -17.62 -8.12
CA VAL A 45 -3.85 -16.70 -7.77
C VAL A 45 -2.54 -17.24 -8.31
N VAL A 46 -1.85 -16.41 -9.10
CA VAL A 46 -0.56 -16.76 -9.71
C VAL A 46 0.62 -16.04 -9.08
N SER A 47 0.39 -14.84 -8.51
CA SER A 47 1.46 -14.14 -7.80
C SER A 47 0.95 -13.24 -6.67
N ILE A 48 1.82 -13.03 -5.66
CA ILE A 48 1.64 -12.04 -4.59
C ILE A 48 2.91 -11.20 -4.53
N LYS A 49 2.78 -9.88 -4.69
CA LYS A 49 3.89 -8.92 -4.58
C LYS A 49 3.62 -7.94 -3.46
N MET A 50 4.62 -7.70 -2.60
CA MET A 50 4.40 -6.92 -1.38
C MET A 50 5.63 -6.12 -0.97
N THR A 51 5.41 -4.90 -0.46
CA THR A 51 6.46 -4.11 0.19
C THR A 51 6.41 -4.33 1.69
N LEU A 52 7.54 -4.60 2.33
CA LEU A 52 7.64 -4.80 3.78
C LEU A 52 8.66 -3.82 4.38
N TYR A 53 8.21 -3.02 5.33
CA TYR A 53 9.06 -2.03 6.03
C TYR A 53 9.37 -2.45 7.46
N ARG A 54 8.34 -2.82 8.23
CA ARG A 54 8.43 -3.32 9.61
C ARG A 54 7.47 -4.46 9.80
N LEU A 55 7.99 -5.55 10.33
CA LEU A 55 7.21 -6.75 10.61
C LEU A 55 7.10 -6.98 12.12
N ALA A 56 6.02 -7.60 12.55
CA ALA A 56 5.89 -8.05 13.93
C ALA A 56 6.73 -9.31 14.16
N VAL A 57 7.23 -9.48 15.36
CA VAL A 57 7.79 -10.78 15.81
C VAL A 57 6.68 -11.84 15.68
N ARG A 58 6.91 -12.91 14.92
CA ARG A 58 5.92 -13.93 14.51
C ARG A 58 4.79 -13.35 13.64
N SER A 59 5.16 -12.72 12.52
CA SER A 59 4.21 -12.13 11.59
C SER A 59 3.41 -13.20 10.83
N GLN A 60 2.10 -13.16 10.97
CA GLN A 60 1.17 -13.99 10.19
C GLN A 60 1.19 -13.63 8.70
N ILE A 61 1.58 -12.40 8.36
CA ILE A 61 1.76 -11.96 6.98
C ILE A 61 2.90 -12.72 6.32
N VAL A 62 4.04 -12.85 7.02
CA VAL A 62 5.17 -13.66 6.53
C VAL A 62 4.75 -15.12 6.38
N ASP A 63 4.03 -15.68 7.35
CA ASP A 63 3.55 -17.06 7.29
C ASP A 63 2.64 -17.29 6.08
N ALA A 64 1.74 -16.35 5.77
CA ALA A 64 0.87 -16.43 4.59
C ALA A 64 1.65 -16.33 3.27
N LEU A 65 2.71 -15.51 3.22
CA LEU A 65 3.57 -15.40 2.03
C LEU A 65 4.42 -16.66 1.82
N VAL A 66 4.91 -17.27 2.90
CA VAL A 66 5.59 -18.57 2.87
C VAL A 66 4.65 -19.65 2.33
N GLU A 67 3.44 -19.74 2.88
CA GLU A 67 2.41 -20.69 2.41
C GLU A 67 2.08 -20.49 0.92
N ALA A 68 2.01 -19.22 0.46
CA ALA A 68 1.78 -18.93 -0.95
C ALA A 68 2.91 -19.46 -1.84
N ALA A 69 4.18 -19.27 -1.43
CA ALA A 69 5.33 -19.77 -2.18
C ALA A 69 5.37 -21.32 -2.19
N GLU A 70 5.12 -21.96 -1.05
CA GLU A 70 5.03 -23.41 -0.92
C GLU A 70 3.90 -24.00 -1.80
N ASN A 71 2.81 -23.25 -2.00
CA ASN A 71 1.71 -23.60 -2.93
C ASN A 71 2.01 -23.22 -4.39
N GLY A 72 3.26 -22.87 -4.72
CA GLY A 72 3.71 -22.62 -6.10
C GLY A 72 3.35 -21.26 -6.68
N LYS A 73 2.93 -20.28 -5.85
CA LYS A 73 2.71 -18.91 -6.29
C LYS A 73 4.04 -18.17 -6.47
N GLU A 74 4.12 -17.28 -7.45
CA GLU A 74 5.24 -16.32 -7.52
C GLU A 74 5.09 -15.31 -6.36
N VAL A 75 5.99 -15.36 -5.38
CA VAL A 75 5.99 -14.40 -4.27
C VAL A 75 7.20 -13.49 -4.40
N VAL A 76 6.94 -12.17 -4.50
CA VAL A 76 7.97 -11.14 -4.56
C VAL A 76 7.80 -10.19 -3.39
N VAL A 77 8.83 -10.06 -2.58
CA VAL A 77 8.81 -9.21 -1.40
C VAL A 77 9.94 -8.20 -1.46
N LEU A 78 9.60 -6.92 -1.35
CA LEU A 78 10.58 -5.87 -1.21
C LEU A 78 10.70 -5.49 0.26
N VAL A 79 11.89 -5.74 0.85
CA VAL A 79 12.18 -5.52 2.26
C VAL A 79 13.08 -4.30 2.42
N GLU A 80 12.70 -3.34 3.28
CA GLU A 80 13.55 -2.23 3.68
C GLU A 80 14.39 -2.62 4.90
N LEU A 81 15.67 -2.92 4.68
CA LEU A 81 16.59 -3.33 5.77
C LEU A 81 16.92 -2.20 6.74
N ARG A 82 16.83 -0.92 6.30
CA ARG A 82 17.16 0.25 7.11
C ARG A 82 16.00 0.73 7.97
N ALA A 83 15.08 -0.16 8.33
CA ALA A 83 14.01 0.14 9.27
C ALA A 83 14.59 0.21 10.69
N ARG A 84 14.69 1.41 11.27
CA ARG A 84 15.24 1.63 12.61
C ARG A 84 14.56 0.72 13.63
N PHE A 85 15.34 0.04 14.48
CA PHE A 85 14.94 -0.85 15.58
C PHE A 85 14.39 -2.22 15.19
N ASP A 86 14.29 -2.54 13.89
CA ASP A 86 13.73 -3.82 13.41
C ASP A 86 14.68 -4.55 12.44
N GLU A 87 15.96 -4.16 12.37
CA GLU A 87 16.94 -4.69 11.42
C GLU A 87 17.14 -6.21 11.57
N GLU A 88 17.31 -6.69 12.82
CA GLU A 88 17.51 -8.12 13.08
C GLU A 88 16.29 -8.95 12.68
N SER A 89 15.10 -8.49 13.04
CA SER A 89 13.85 -9.16 12.66
C SER A 89 13.65 -9.20 11.15
N ASN A 90 13.96 -8.10 10.45
CA ASN A 90 13.83 -8.03 9.00
C ASN A 90 14.81 -8.98 8.30
N ILE A 91 16.03 -9.18 8.83
CA ILE A 91 17.00 -10.15 8.31
C ILE A 91 16.50 -11.59 8.50
N GLU A 92 15.97 -11.90 9.68
CA GLU A 92 15.43 -13.24 9.97
C GLU A 92 14.26 -13.59 9.04
N TYR A 93 13.32 -12.66 8.85
CA TYR A 93 12.17 -12.87 7.96
C TYR A 93 12.56 -12.92 6.49
N SER A 94 13.53 -12.12 6.07
CA SER A 94 14.05 -12.19 4.70
C SER A 94 14.61 -13.59 4.40
N ARG A 95 15.38 -14.14 5.33
CA ARG A 95 15.91 -15.51 5.20
C ARG A 95 14.79 -16.55 5.12
N LYS A 96 13.80 -16.47 6.01
CA LYS A 96 12.65 -17.38 6.01
C LYS A 96 11.88 -17.33 4.67
N LEU A 97 11.70 -16.14 4.11
CA LEU A 97 11.04 -15.95 2.82
C LEU A 97 11.89 -16.55 1.67
N GLU A 98 13.21 -16.31 1.67
CA GLU A 98 14.13 -16.86 0.66
C GLU A 98 14.17 -18.40 0.72
N GLU A 99 14.23 -18.98 1.91
CA GLU A 99 14.19 -20.43 2.13
C GLU A 99 12.90 -21.08 1.62
N ALA A 100 11.78 -20.35 1.68
CA ALA A 100 10.50 -20.79 1.12
C ALA A 100 10.37 -20.58 -0.40
N GLY A 101 11.40 -20.02 -1.06
CA GLY A 101 11.39 -19.76 -2.50
C GLY A 101 10.83 -18.42 -2.93
N CYS A 102 10.55 -17.50 -1.98
CA CYS A 102 10.18 -16.14 -2.31
C CYS A 102 11.36 -15.36 -2.92
N ARG A 103 11.07 -14.50 -3.88
CA ARG A 103 12.05 -13.53 -4.38
C ARG A 103 12.09 -12.32 -3.47
N VAL A 104 13.16 -12.17 -2.70
CA VAL A 104 13.36 -11.02 -1.81
C VAL A 104 14.24 -9.97 -2.49
N ILE A 105 13.83 -8.70 -2.41
CA ILE A 105 14.56 -7.54 -2.93
C ILE A 105 14.85 -6.61 -1.76
N TYR A 106 16.07 -6.12 -1.68
CA TYR A 106 16.55 -5.29 -0.58
C TYR A 106 16.65 -3.83 -1.00
N GLY A 107 15.53 -3.10 -0.86
CA GLY A 107 15.46 -1.67 -1.05
C GLY A 107 15.82 -1.17 -2.45
N LEU A 108 15.97 0.15 -2.56
CA LEU A 108 16.49 0.85 -3.73
C LEU A 108 17.72 1.66 -3.34
N SER A 109 18.70 1.76 -4.25
CA SER A 109 19.87 2.60 -4.00
C SER A 109 19.47 4.07 -3.86
N GLY A 110 19.86 4.69 -2.75
CA GLY A 110 19.59 6.11 -2.47
C GLY A 110 18.17 6.46 -2.04
N LEU A 111 17.24 5.52 -2.05
CA LEU A 111 15.86 5.72 -1.64
C LEU A 111 15.44 4.72 -0.55
N LYS A 112 14.50 5.14 0.31
CA LYS A 112 13.80 4.24 1.22
C LYS A 112 12.47 3.84 0.61
N VAL A 113 12.19 2.54 0.61
CA VAL A 113 10.86 2.06 0.23
C VAL A 113 9.97 2.07 1.46
N HIS A 114 9.11 3.08 1.54
CA HIS A 114 8.18 3.29 2.65
C HIS A 114 6.71 3.06 2.27
N SER A 115 6.43 2.69 1.04
CA SER A 115 5.07 2.33 0.57
C SER A 115 4.52 1.11 1.33
N LYS A 116 3.20 1.03 1.44
CA LYS A 116 2.47 -0.13 1.94
C LYS A 116 1.56 -0.56 0.81
N LEU A 117 2.10 -1.43 -0.02
CA LEU A 117 1.48 -1.89 -1.25
C LEU A 117 1.56 -3.42 -1.32
N CYS A 118 0.41 -4.05 -1.52
CA CYS A 118 0.30 -5.47 -1.82
C CYS A 118 -0.51 -5.65 -3.11
N LEU A 119 0.00 -6.48 -4.00
CA LEU A 119 -0.64 -6.83 -5.27
C LEU A 119 -0.82 -8.34 -5.36
N ILE A 120 -2.05 -8.80 -5.42
CA ILE A 120 -2.43 -10.18 -5.70
C ILE A 120 -2.85 -10.25 -7.16
N THR A 121 -2.19 -11.10 -7.94
CA THR A 121 -2.51 -11.31 -9.37
C THR A 121 -3.20 -12.65 -9.54
N ARG A 122 -4.33 -12.66 -10.20
CA ARG A 122 -5.13 -13.83 -10.51
C ARG A 122 -5.18 -14.06 -12.02
N LYS A 123 -5.23 -15.32 -12.41
CA LYS A 123 -5.49 -15.73 -13.79
C LYS A 123 -6.93 -16.21 -13.88
N THR A 124 -7.77 -15.48 -14.60
CA THR A 124 -9.17 -15.78 -14.82
C THR A 124 -9.42 -16.04 -16.30
N GLU A 125 -10.64 -16.37 -16.68
CA GLU A 125 -11.06 -16.50 -18.10
C GLU A 125 -10.91 -15.16 -18.85
N LYS A 126 -10.97 -14.03 -18.15
CA LYS A 126 -10.79 -12.68 -18.73
C LYS A 126 -9.32 -12.28 -18.87
N GLY A 127 -8.38 -13.10 -18.39
CA GLY A 127 -6.95 -12.84 -18.37
C GLY A 127 -6.42 -12.60 -16.96
N LEU A 128 -5.43 -11.71 -16.82
CA LEU A 128 -4.90 -11.34 -15.51
C LEU A 128 -5.78 -10.28 -14.87
N GLU A 129 -6.22 -10.54 -13.65
CA GLU A 129 -6.98 -9.64 -12.79
C GLU A 129 -6.22 -9.39 -11.48
N TYR A 130 -6.43 -8.22 -10.91
CA TYR A 130 -5.68 -7.73 -9.76
C TYR A 130 -6.58 -7.45 -8.58
N ILE A 131 -6.07 -7.77 -7.38
CA ILE A 131 -6.54 -7.22 -6.11
C ILE A 131 -5.37 -6.46 -5.51
N THR A 132 -5.59 -5.19 -5.20
CA THR A 132 -4.57 -4.29 -4.67
C THR A 132 -4.95 -3.85 -3.27
N GLN A 133 -4.00 -3.92 -2.34
CA GLN A 133 -4.14 -3.27 -1.05
C GLN A 133 -3.12 -2.15 -0.95
N ILE A 134 -3.59 -0.98 -0.49
CA ILE A 134 -2.79 0.22 -0.28
C ILE A 134 -3.05 0.71 1.15
N GLY A 135 -2.00 0.97 1.91
CA GLY A 135 -2.13 1.40 3.29
C GLY A 135 -1.27 2.59 3.67
N THR A 136 -1.67 3.30 4.73
CA THR A 136 -0.85 4.32 5.38
C THR A 136 0.04 3.70 6.46
N GLY A 137 -0.41 2.62 7.10
CA GLY A 137 0.26 1.91 8.19
C GLY A 137 1.10 0.71 7.75
N ASN A 138 2.13 0.40 8.54
CA ASN A 138 2.98 -0.76 8.27
C ASN A 138 2.21 -2.09 8.40
N TYR A 139 2.68 -3.11 7.70
CA TYR A 139 2.20 -4.49 7.81
C TYR A 139 2.71 -5.15 9.10
N ASN A 140 2.20 -4.66 10.22
CA ASN A 140 2.65 -5.10 11.54
C ASN A 140 1.43 -5.22 12.47
N GLU A 141 1.13 -6.42 12.89
CA GLU A 141 -0.05 -6.78 13.66
C GLU A 141 -0.11 -6.05 15.01
N LYS A 142 1.05 -5.76 15.62
CA LYS A 142 1.13 -5.03 16.88
C LYS A 142 0.87 -3.54 16.70
N THR A 143 1.50 -2.92 15.71
CA THR A 143 1.36 -1.46 15.50
C THR A 143 -0.02 -1.10 14.95
N SER A 144 -0.69 -1.99 14.22
CA SER A 144 -2.06 -1.80 13.74
C SER A 144 -3.10 -1.69 14.86
N THR A 145 -2.77 -2.08 16.09
CA THR A 145 -3.63 -1.90 17.27
C THR A 145 -3.36 -0.60 18.02
N LEU A 146 -2.38 0.18 17.60
CA LEU A 146 -1.92 1.39 18.31
C LEU A 146 -2.08 2.66 17.48
N TYR A 147 -1.82 2.58 16.18
CA TYR A 147 -1.82 3.74 15.29
C TYR A 147 -3.12 3.85 14.51
N THR A 148 -3.52 5.09 14.24
CA THR A 148 -4.64 5.37 13.35
C THR A 148 -4.15 5.36 11.91
N ASP A 149 -4.53 4.33 11.18
CA ASP A 149 -4.13 4.11 9.79
C ASP A 149 -5.32 3.67 8.94
N LEU A 150 -5.24 3.88 7.64
CA LEU A 150 -6.20 3.43 6.66
C LEU A 150 -5.60 2.34 5.77
N SER A 151 -6.43 1.40 5.34
CA SER A 151 -6.06 0.32 4.43
C SER A 151 -7.20 0.10 3.43
N LEU A 152 -6.97 0.48 2.18
CA LEU A 152 -7.87 0.25 1.07
C LEU A 152 -7.54 -1.09 0.40
N ILE A 153 -8.55 -1.94 0.20
CA ILE A 153 -8.45 -3.17 -0.57
C ILE A 153 -9.45 -3.07 -1.72
N THR A 154 -8.98 -3.22 -2.96
CA THR A 154 -9.78 -2.96 -4.16
C THR A 154 -9.46 -3.95 -5.28
N ALA A 155 -10.47 -4.29 -6.08
CA ALA A 155 -10.32 -5.05 -7.33
C ALA A 155 -10.37 -4.15 -8.58
N LYS A 156 -10.23 -2.82 -8.43
CA LYS A 156 -10.17 -1.90 -9.59
C LYS A 156 -8.92 -2.18 -10.42
N GLN A 157 -9.14 -2.60 -11.66
CA GLN A 157 -8.06 -3.07 -12.52
C GLN A 157 -7.08 -1.96 -12.94
N GLU A 158 -7.53 -0.72 -13.02
CA GLU A 158 -6.68 0.46 -13.28
C GLU A 158 -5.62 0.64 -12.19
N ILE A 159 -6.02 0.50 -10.90
CA ILE A 159 -5.10 0.57 -9.75
C ILE A 159 -4.15 -0.63 -9.77
N GLY A 160 -4.66 -1.83 -10.04
CA GLY A 160 -3.86 -3.04 -10.10
C GLY A 160 -2.80 -3.03 -11.19
N LYS A 161 -3.12 -2.48 -12.36
CA LYS A 161 -2.16 -2.31 -13.47
C LYS A 161 -1.02 -1.39 -13.09
N GLU A 162 -1.32 -0.21 -12.52
CA GLU A 162 -0.28 0.71 -12.05
C GLU A 162 0.55 0.12 -10.91
N ALA A 163 -0.08 -0.60 -9.97
CA ALA A 163 0.65 -1.32 -8.93
C ALA A 163 1.60 -2.38 -9.53
N ALA A 164 1.18 -3.09 -10.59
CA ALA A 164 2.04 -4.04 -11.28
C ALA A 164 3.24 -3.34 -11.95
N GLU A 165 3.05 -2.17 -12.55
CA GLU A 165 4.12 -1.36 -13.13
C GLU A 165 5.08 -0.83 -12.05
N VAL A 166 4.56 -0.38 -10.90
CA VAL A 166 5.38 0.00 -9.73
C VAL A 166 6.28 -1.16 -9.32
N PHE A 167 5.74 -2.36 -9.14
CA PHE A 167 6.55 -3.52 -8.80
C PHE A 167 7.54 -3.90 -9.91
N ALA A 168 7.17 -3.75 -11.19
CA ALA A 168 8.08 -4.00 -12.30
C ALA A 168 9.27 -3.02 -12.30
N CYS A 169 9.05 -1.74 -11.98
CA CYS A 169 10.12 -0.76 -11.80
C CYS A 169 11.01 -1.11 -10.59
N LEU A 170 10.39 -1.40 -9.44
CA LEU A 170 11.13 -1.80 -8.24
C LEU A 170 12.02 -3.03 -8.46
N LEU A 171 11.55 -4.01 -9.24
CA LEU A 171 12.31 -5.21 -9.64
C LEU A 171 13.55 -4.90 -10.48
N ARG A 172 13.54 -3.79 -11.23
CA ARG A 172 14.67 -3.30 -12.01
C ARG A 172 15.57 -2.33 -11.25
N GLY A 173 15.22 -2.00 -9.99
CA GLY A 173 15.94 -0.98 -9.21
C GLY A 173 15.60 0.45 -9.63
N GLU A 174 14.46 0.66 -10.25
CA GLU A 174 13.99 1.93 -10.82
C GLU A 174 12.78 2.47 -10.06
N THR A 175 12.50 3.77 -10.24
CA THR A 175 11.25 4.40 -9.83
C THR A 175 10.35 4.60 -11.05
N ILE A 176 9.04 4.49 -10.85
CA ILE A 176 8.07 4.77 -11.91
C ILE A 176 8.09 6.26 -12.28
N GLU A 177 8.00 6.57 -13.57
CA GLU A 177 8.07 7.94 -14.08
C GLU A 177 6.72 8.65 -14.04
N GLU A 178 5.64 7.92 -14.34
CA GLU A 178 4.29 8.48 -14.43
C GLU A 178 3.25 7.47 -13.95
N THR A 179 2.21 7.97 -13.28
CA THR A 179 1.01 7.23 -12.87
C THR A 179 -0.21 8.14 -13.01
N HIS A 180 -1.39 7.56 -13.26
CA HIS A 180 -2.64 8.31 -13.43
C HIS A 180 -3.55 8.24 -12.21
N VAL A 181 -3.54 7.11 -11.50
CA VAL A 181 -4.40 6.85 -10.34
C VAL A 181 -3.60 6.81 -9.04
N LEU A 182 -2.47 6.11 -9.02
CA LEU A 182 -1.59 6.04 -7.86
C LEU A 182 -0.71 7.29 -7.76
N LEU A 183 -0.55 7.81 -6.56
CA LEU A 183 0.44 8.86 -6.27
C LEU A 183 1.73 8.22 -5.76
N VAL A 184 2.76 8.18 -6.58
CA VAL A 184 4.01 7.46 -6.29
C VAL A 184 5.19 8.42 -6.17
N ALA A 185 5.76 8.52 -4.98
CA ALA A 185 6.99 9.28 -4.76
C ALA A 185 8.21 8.51 -5.35
N PRO A 186 9.27 9.25 -5.80
CA PRO A 186 9.45 10.71 -5.72
C PRO A 186 8.85 11.47 -6.92
N LYS A 187 8.51 10.82 -8.04
CA LYS A 187 8.27 11.52 -9.31
C LYS A 187 6.82 11.95 -9.55
N CYS A 188 5.84 11.15 -9.11
CA CYS A 188 4.43 11.39 -9.42
C CYS A 188 3.59 11.88 -8.24
N LEU A 189 4.13 11.96 -7.02
CA LEU A 189 3.37 12.36 -5.84
C LEU A 189 3.32 13.88 -5.67
N GLN A 190 4.49 14.54 -5.62
CA GLN A 190 4.58 15.97 -5.29
C GLN A 190 3.81 16.83 -6.30
N ASN A 191 4.03 16.61 -7.59
CA ASN A 191 3.38 17.40 -8.65
C ASN A 191 1.85 17.28 -8.56
N LYS A 192 1.32 16.09 -8.39
CA LYS A 192 -0.13 15.86 -8.26
C LYS A 192 -0.72 16.52 -7.01
N VAL A 193 0.01 16.50 -5.89
CA VAL A 193 -0.43 17.22 -4.68
C VAL A 193 -0.43 18.72 -4.90
N LEU A 194 0.58 19.27 -5.61
CA LEU A 194 0.61 20.68 -5.96
C LEU A 194 -0.55 21.06 -6.89
N ASP A 195 -0.84 20.27 -7.91
CA ASP A 195 -2.00 20.46 -8.80
C ASP A 195 -3.31 20.50 -8.01
N MET A 196 -3.53 19.55 -7.07
CA MET A 196 -4.72 19.52 -6.23
C MET A 196 -4.84 20.76 -5.33
N ILE A 197 -3.72 21.29 -4.80
CA ILE A 197 -3.72 22.53 -4.02
C ILE A 197 -4.03 23.74 -4.93
N ASP A 198 -3.53 23.76 -6.16
CA ASP A 198 -3.83 24.81 -7.13
C ASP A 198 -5.31 24.82 -7.55
N ASP A 199 -5.95 23.65 -7.65
CA ASP A 199 -7.39 23.55 -7.90
C ASP A 199 -8.18 24.21 -6.77
N GLU A 200 -7.82 23.96 -5.50
CA GLU A 200 -8.47 24.59 -4.34
C GLU A 200 -8.22 26.10 -4.28
N ILE A 201 -7.03 26.57 -4.68
CA ILE A 201 -6.73 27.99 -4.83
C ILE A 201 -7.64 28.62 -5.90
N CYS A 202 -7.87 27.92 -7.00
CA CYS A 202 -8.76 28.37 -8.06
C CYS A 202 -10.21 28.47 -7.57
N HIS A 203 -10.72 27.47 -6.85
CA HIS A 203 -12.04 27.50 -6.23
C HIS A 203 -12.20 28.71 -5.31
N ALA A 204 -11.24 28.95 -4.41
CA ALA A 204 -11.27 30.09 -3.50
C ALA A 204 -11.30 31.44 -4.24
N LYS A 205 -10.48 31.61 -5.30
CA LYS A 205 -10.47 32.82 -6.14
C LYS A 205 -11.79 33.05 -6.87
N ASN A 206 -12.48 31.96 -7.22
CA ASN A 206 -13.81 32.01 -7.85
C ASN A 206 -14.95 32.20 -6.83
N ARG A 207 -14.64 32.33 -5.51
CA ARG A 207 -15.60 32.41 -4.41
C ARG A 207 -16.44 31.14 -4.24
N GLU A 208 -15.90 30.01 -4.61
CA GLU A 208 -16.44 28.69 -4.39
C GLU A 208 -15.95 28.14 -3.05
N GLU A 209 -16.56 27.08 -2.54
CA GLU A 209 -16.09 26.40 -1.35
C GLU A 209 -14.73 25.75 -1.63
N ALA A 210 -13.72 26.08 -0.82
CA ALA A 210 -12.35 25.57 -0.96
C ALA A 210 -11.83 25.05 0.36
N TYR A 211 -11.38 23.78 0.39
CA TYR A 211 -10.99 23.11 1.61
C TYR A 211 -9.86 22.10 1.40
N ILE A 212 -8.86 22.15 2.26
CA ILE A 212 -7.77 21.18 2.31
C ILE A 212 -7.70 20.57 3.71
N GLY A 213 -7.94 19.25 3.82
CA GLY A 213 -7.76 18.48 5.05
C GLY A 213 -6.54 17.59 4.96
N ILE A 214 -5.61 17.71 5.92
CA ILE A 214 -4.36 16.94 5.93
C ILE A 214 -4.21 16.19 7.24
N LYS A 215 -4.04 14.85 7.17
CA LYS A 215 -3.56 14.05 8.29
C LYS A 215 -2.23 13.40 7.93
N ILE A 216 -1.17 13.82 8.58
CA ILE A 216 0.20 13.42 8.27
C ILE A 216 1.07 13.37 9.53
N ASN A 217 2.05 12.47 9.58
CA ASN A 217 3.02 12.42 10.67
C ASN A 217 3.96 13.63 10.69
N SER A 218 4.40 14.04 9.50
CA SER A 218 5.43 15.05 9.34
C SER A 218 5.32 15.68 7.97
N LEU A 219 5.16 16.97 7.90
CA LEU A 219 5.20 17.76 6.68
C LEU A 219 6.51 18.54 6.67
N THR A 220 7.46 18.12 5.83
CA THR A 220 8.81 18.71 5.75
C THR A 220 9.18 19.17 4.34
N ASP A 221 8.34 18.85 3.35
CA ASP A 221 8.55 19.28 1.97
C ASP A 221 8.31 20.79 1.84
N LYS A 222 9.40 21.53 1.54
CA LYS A 222 9.37 22.99 1.47
C LYS A 222 8.41 23.50 0.39
N VAL A 223 8.36 22.83 -0.75
CA VAL A 223 7.52 23.26 -1.90
C VAL A 223 6.05 23.11 -1.54
N ILE A 224 5.66 21.99 -0.92
CA ILE A 224 4.29 21.78 -0.44
C ILE A 224 3.92 22.79 0.66
N ILE A 225 4.83 23.08 1.61
CA ILE A 225 4.57 24.05 2.66
C ILE A 225 4.33 25.44 2.08
N GLU A 226 5.18 25.90 1.15
CA GLU A 226 5.04 27.19 0.48
C GLU A 226 3.72 27.27 -0.30
N LYS A 227 3.32 26.20 -0.98
CA LYS A 227 2.05 26.12 -1.71
C LYS A 227 0.83 26.16 -0.77
N LEU A 228 0.88 25.51 0.37
CA LEU A 228 -0.18 25.59 1.39
C LEU A 228 -0.31 27.01 1.98
N VAL A 229 0.80 27.73 2.17
CA VAL A 229 0.78 29.14 2.58
C VAL A 229 0.09 29.99 1.51
N GLU A 230 0.40 29.79 0.22
CA GLU A 230 -0.31 30.45 -0.90
C GLU A 230 -1.81 30.15 -0.88
N ALA A 231 -2.20 28.89 -0.67
CA ALA A 231 -3.60 28.48 -0.59
C ALA A 231 -4.32 29.18 0.58
N SER A 232 -3.71 29.23 1.74
CA SER A 232 -4.27 29.96 2.90
C SER A 232 -4.44 31.46 2.62
N GLN A 233 -3.47 32.09 1.96
CA GLN A 233 -3.57 33.50 1.55
C GLN A 233 -4.66 33.75 0.51
N ALA A 234 -4.95 32.76 -0.34
CA ALA A 234 -6.04 32.81 -1.32
C ALA A 234 -7.43 32.61 -0.70
N GLY A 235 -7.51 32.22 0.57
CA GLY A 235 -8.77 32.00 1.30
C GLY A 235 -9.22 30.54 1.40
N VAL A 236 -8.36 29.58 1.05
CA VAL A 236 -8.66 28.15 1.24
C VAL A 236 -8.67 27.84 2.73
N LYS A 237 -9.71 27.13 3.21
CA LYS A 237 -9.75 26.62 4.57
C LYS A 237 -8.85 25.40 4.69
N ILE A 238 -7.84 25.46 5.56
CA ILE A 238 -6.87 24.38 5.75
C ILE A 238 -6.95 23.85 7.18
N GLU A 239 -7.10 22.53 7.33
CA GLU A 239 -7.06 21.81 8.61
C GLU A 239 -5.97 20.73 8.58
N MET A 240 -5.07 20.73 9.61
CA MET A 240 -3.95 19.80 9.70
C MET A 240 -3.85 19.16 11.09
#